data_2bf23cbad70c03f90535f2a577e91061
#
_entry.id   2bf23cbad70c03f90535f2a577e91061
#
_cell.length_a   1.000
_cell.length_b   1.000
_cell.length_c   1.000
_cell.angle_alpha   90.00
_cell.angle_beta   90.00
_cell.angle_gamma   90.00
#
_symmetry.space_group_name_H-M   'P 1'
#
loop_
_entity.id
_entity.type
_entity.pdbx_description
1 polymer ?
#
loop_
_entity_poly.entity_id
_entity_poly.type
_entity_poly.pdbx_seq_one_letter_code
_entity_poly.pdbx_strand_id
1 'polypeptide(L)'
;MTENPLGYEKISKLLKDFAVPSIVASLVGSIYNIVDQIFIGQGVGYLGNAATNVAYPFSTICLAIALLVGIGSASRVSLCLGRKEPKAAAKAAGNGIVLMGIFGIIYLLVGETFLSLLLKAFGATTDVFPYAKQYASITLIGMPFLIVTNGMSNLIRADGKPKYSMVCMVVGAIINTILDPIFIFVCDLGIAGGAWATVIGQIFSFILALRYLWRFQTIHFEKESFLLDIKESLKICNMGISSSSNQIAVTVIQIIQYNSLTYYGALTKYGTDIPLAACGIVMKTNAIILAIVVGISQG
;
A
#
# COMPACT_ATOMS: atom_id res chain seq x y z
N MET A 1 5.91 -12.39 30.65
CA MET A 1 5.02 -11.74 29.64
C MET A 1 4.86 -10.31 30.08
N THR A 2 5.39 -9.35 29.33
CA THR A 2 5.10 -7.94 29.59
C THR A 2 3.63 -7.70 29.29
N GLU A 3 2.88 -7.21 30.31
CA GLU A 3 1.46 -6.92 30.15
C GLU A 3 1.26 -5.93 28.99
N ASN A 4 0.30 -6.21 28.11
CA ASN A 4 0.02 -5.37 26.97
C ASN A 4 -0.49 -3.99 27.47
N PRO A 5 0.17 -2.87 27.15
CA PRO A 5 -0.22 -1.55 27.63
C PRO A 5 -1.65 -1.15 27.28
N LEU A 6 -2.23 -1.77 26.26
CA LEU A 6 -3.65 -1.55 25.87
C LEU A 6 -4.65 -1.90 26.97
N GLY A 7 -4.26 -2.68 27.98
CA GLY A 7 -5.16 -3.11 29.06
C GLY A 7 -5.22 -2.20 30.30
N TYR A 8 -4.23 -1.29 30.50
CA TYR A 8 -4.12 -0.53 31.75
C TYR A 8 -3.63 0.92 31.61
N GLU A 9 -3.12 1.32 30.45
CA GLU A 9 -2.67 2.71 30.23
C GLU A 9 -3.86 3.66 30.02
N LYS A 10 -3.67 4.97 30.33
CA LYS A 10 -4.70 6.00 30.12
C LYS A 10 -5.03 6.12 28.62
N ILE A 11 -6.33 6.15 28.28
CA ILE A 11 -6.82 6.22 26.91
C ILE A 11 -6.20 7.39 26.12
N SER A 12 -6.06 8.58 26.76
CA SER A 12 -5.45 9.75 26.10
C SER A 12 -3.98 9.55 25.74
N LYS A 13 -3.22 8.75 26.51
CA LYS A 13 -1.83 8.40 26.23
C LYS A 13 -1.76 7.38 25.12
N LEU A 14 -2.57 6.32 25.19
CA LEU A 14 -2.67 5.31 24.15
C LEU A 14 -3.04 5.94 22.80
N LEU A 15 -4.05 6.81 22.79
CA LEU A 15 -4.46 7.50 21.57
C LEU A 15 -3.30 8.29 20.94
N LYS A 16 -2.52 9.02 21.74
CA LYS A 16 -1.33 9.73 21.23
C LYS A 16 -0.25 8.80 20.73
N ASP A 17 0.05 7.73 21.49
CA ASP A 17 1.12 6.79 21.17
C ASP A 17 0.83 5.96 19.91
N PHE A 18 -0.43 5.79 19.52
CA PHE A 18 -0.86 5.07 18.33
C PHE A 18 -1.21 6.00 17.16
N ALA A 19 -1.99 7.06 17.40
CA ALA A 19 -2.42 7.97 16.35
C ALA A 19 -1.26 8.79 15.76
N VAL A 20 -0.34 9.31 16.59
CA VAL A 20 0.76 10.14 16.08
C VAL A 20 1.67 9.36 15.12
N PRO A 21 2.18 8.15 15.43
CA PRO A 21 2.96 7.38 14.46
C PRO A 21 2.16 7.02 13.19
N SER A 22 0.86 6.72 13.32
CA SER A 22 0.02 6.39 12.18
C SER A 22 -0.21 7.60 11.28
N ILE A 23 -0.44 8.79 11.85
CA ILE A 23 -0.56 10.06 11.11
C ILE A 23 0.75 10.36 10.38
N VAL A 24 1.90 10.26 11.09
CA VAL A 24 3.22 10.52 10.48
C VAL A 24 3.47 9.56 9.31
N ALA A 25 3.21 8.25 9.49
CA ALA A 25 3.37 7.27 8.43
C ALA A 25 2.50 7.60 7.20
N SER A 26 1.22 7.94 7.42
CA SER A 26 0.28 8.29 6.35
C SER A 26 0.65 9.59 5.66
N LEU A 27 1.07 10.62 6.40
CA LEU A 27 1.53 11.90 5.85
C LEU A 27 2.80 11.72 5.02
N VAL A 28 3.80 11.02 5.54
CA VAL A 28 5.03 10.72 4.79
C VAL A 28 4.69 9.95 3.52
N GLY A 29 3.80 8.96 3.60
CA GLY A 29 3.29 8.22 2.45
C GLY A 29 2.61 9.12 1.39
N SER A 30 1.83 10.11 1.81
CA SER A 30 1.19 11.05 0.88
C SER A 30 2.20 12.05 0.28
N ILE A 31 3.12 12.55 1.09
CA ILE A 31 4.14 13.51 0.66
C ILE A 31 5.09 12.87 -0.35
N TYR A 32 5.60 11.66 -0.08
CA TYR A 32 6.51 11.03 -1.04
C TYR A 32 5.84 10.76 -2.39
N ASN A 33 4.56 10.40 -2.42
CA ASN A 33 3.81 10.25 -3.67
C ASN A 33 3.73 11.54 -4.50
N ILE A 34 3.68 12.71 -3.82
CA ILE A 34 3.69 14.01 -4.49
C ILE A 34 5.08 14.33 -4.99
N VAL A 35 6.11 14.09 -4.18
CA VAL A 35 7.52 14.31 -4.55
C VAL A 35 7.92 13.46 -5.75
N ASP A 36 7.58 12.16 -5.74
CA ASP A 36 7.77 11.25 -6.87
C ASP A 36 7.11 11.79 -8.15
N GLN A 37 5.85 12.27 -8.05
CA GLN A 37 5.16 12.87 -9.20
C GLN A 37 5.84 14.16 -9.70
N ILE A 38 6.41 14.97 -8.81
CA ILE A 38 7.16 16.17 -9.21
C ILE A 38 8.41 15.76 -9.99
N PHE A 39 9.18 14.78 -9.51
CA PHE A 39 10.38 14.31 -10.20
C PHE A 39 10.05 13.66 -11.56
N ILE A 40 9.03 12.81 -11.63
CA ILE A 40 8.57 12.23 -12.91
C ILE A 40 8.07 13.33 -13.85
N GLY A 41 7.32 14.31 -13.34
CA GLY A 41 6.84 15.44 -14.14
C GLY A 41 7.97 16.32 -14.70
N GLN A 42 9.05 16.51 -13.95
CA GLN A 42 10.23 17.27 -14.42
C GLN A 42 11.11 16.44 -15.38
N GLY A 43 11.26 15.14 -15.15
CA GLY A 43 12.12 14.29 -15.96
C GLY A 43 11.46 13.75 -17.24
N VAL A 44 10.14 13.51 -17.23
CA VAL A 44 9.39 12.86 -18.32
C VAL A 44 8.30 13.78 -18.90
N GLY A 45 7.89 14.80 -18.14
CA GLY A 45 6.83 15.71 -18.53
C GLY A 45 5.42 15.23 -18.14
N TYR A 46 4.40 15.88 -18.71
CA TYR A 46 2.99 15.62 -18.36
C TYR A 46 2.53 14.20 -18.73
N LEU A 47 3.10 13.59 -19.77
CA LEU A 47 2.80 12.21 -20.15
C LEU A 47 3.24 11.21 -19.08
N GLY A 48 4.39 11.46 -18.42
CA GLY A 48 4.84 10.67 -17.27
C GLY A 48 3.85 10.75 -16.10
N ASN A 49 3.38 11.96 -15.77
CA ASN A 49 2.38 12.16 -14.74
C ASN A 49 1.04 11.51 -15.08
N ALA A 50 0.59 11.60 -16.32
CA ALA A 50 -0.63 10.91 -16.78
C ALA A 50 -0.45 9.39 -16.67
N ALA A 51 0.71 8.85 -17.03
CA ALA A 51 1.03 7.43 -16.95
C ALA A 51 0.99 6.88 -15.52
N THR A 52 1.57 7.60 -14.54
CA THR A 52 1.50 7.21 -13.13
C THR A 52 0.06 7.22 -12.59
N ASN A 53 -0.78 8.17 -13.04
CA ASN A 53 -2.17 8.23 -12.64
C ASN A 53 -3.00 7.07 -13.22
N VAL A 54 -2.78 6.71 -14.49
CA VAL A 54 -3.42 5.53 -15.12
C VAL A 54 -2.97 4.23 -14.45
N ALA A 55 -1.72 4.15 -13.98
CA ALA A 55 -1.21 2.98 -13.24
C ALA A 55 -1.66 2.95 -11.77
N TYR A 56 -2.17 4.05 -11.21
CA TYR A 56 -2.52 4.15 -9.79
C TYR A 56 -3.56 3.11 -9.31
N PRO A 57 -4.57 2.69 -10.10
CA PRO A 57 -5.50 1.62 -9.72
C PRO A 57 -4.80 0.31 -9.33
N PHE A 58 -3.64 -0.01 -9.90
CA PHE A 58 -2.87 -1.18 -9.45
C PHE A 58 -2.46 -1.05 -7.98
N SER A 59 -1.99 0.12 -7.55
CA SER A 59 -1.61 0.36 -6.16
C SER A 59 -2.81 0.33 -5.21
N THR A 60 -3.98 0.82 -5.63
CA THR A 60 -5.19 0.82 -4.81
C THR A 60 -5.81 -0.58 -4.66
N ILE A 61 -5.78 -1.41 -5.70
CA ILE A 61 -6.18 -2.83 -5.62
C ILE A 61 -5.20 -3.61 -4.72
N CYS A 62 -3.89 -3.37 -4.88
CA CYS A 62 -2.85 -3.92 -4.01
C CYS A 62 -3.14 -3.59 -2.53
N LEU A 63 -3.49 -2.34 -2.23
CA LEU A 63 -3.87 -1.91 -0.88
C LEU A 63 -5.14 -2.60 -0.40
N ALA A 64 -6.14 -2.80 -1.26
CA ALA A 64 -7.37 -3.53 -0.90
C ALA A 64 -7.06 -4.98 -0.46
N ILE A 65 -6.14 -5.66 -1.16
CA ILE A 65 -5.68 -7.01 -0.79
C ILE A 65 -4.91 -6.98 0.54
N ALA A 66 -4.03 -5.99 0.72
CA ALA A 66 -3.29 -5.82 1.96
C ALA A 66 -4.19 -5.55 3.17
N LEU A 67 -5.26 -4.77 2.99
CA LEU A 67 -6.27 -4.51 4.03
C LEU A 67 -7.13 -5.75 4.32
N LEU A 68 -7.52 -6.51 3.29
CA LEU A 68 -8.29 -7.74 3.45
C LEU A 68 -7.60 -8.70 4.41
N VAL A 69 -6.33 -8.98 4.15
CA VAL A 69 -5.59 -9.95 4.95
C VAL A 69 -4.97 -9.30 6.17
N GLY A 70 -4.46 -8.07 6.07
CA GLY A 70 -3.75 -7.37 7.14
C GLY A 70 -4.67 -7.00 8.31
N ILE A 71 -5.79 -6.32 8.03
CA ILE A 71 -6.79 -5.98 9.07
C ILE A 71 -7.47 -7.25 9.58
N GLY A 72 -7.80 -8.19 8.67
CA GLY A 72 -8.43 -9.44 9.06
C GLY A 72 -7.57 -10.26 10.03
N SER A 73 -6.27 -10.41 9.74
CA SER A 73 -5.35 -11.15 10.63
C SER A 73 -5.08 -10.39 11.93
N ALA A 74 -4.91 -9.06 11.89
CA ALA A 74 -4.72 -8.24 13.09
C ALA A 74 -5.93 -8.32 14.03
N SER A 75 -7.15 -8.22 13.49
CA SER A 75 -8.39 -8.38 14.26
C SER A 75 -8.51 -9.78 14.86
N ARG A 76 -8.19 -10.82 14.08
CA ARG A 76 -8.22 -12.20 14.56
C ARG A 76 -7.21 -12.45 15.66
N VAL A 77 -5.99 -11.93 15.51
CA VAL A 77 -4.92 -11.98 16.54
C VAL A 77 -5.41 -11.33 17.83
N SER A 78 -5.94 -10.10 17.75
CA SER A 78 -6.42 -9.36 18.91
C SER A 78 -7.55 -10.11 19.65
N LEU A 79 -8.49 -10.73 18.91
CA LEU A 79 -9.55 -11.57 19.50
C LEU A 79 -9.00 -12.80 20.21
N CYS A 80 -8.03 -13.50 19.61
CA CYS A 80 -7.41 -14.68 20.23
C CYS A 80 -6.60 -14.30 21.47
N LEU A 81 -5.88 -13.17 21.45
CA LEU A 81 -5.16 -12.66 22.61
C LEU A 81 -6.12 -12.27 23.75
N GLY A 82 -7.25 -11.61 23.42
CA GLY A 82 -8.29 -11.28 24.39
C GLY A 82 -8.93 -12.53 25.04
N ARG A 83 -8.99 -13.65 24.31
CA ARG A 83 -9.43 -14.96 24.82
C ARG A 83 -8.35 -15.72 25.58
N LYS A 84 -7.14 -15.17 25.67
CA LYS A 84 -5.96 -15.84 26.27
C LYS A 84 -5.55 -17.12 25.53
N GLU A 85 -5.70 -17.12 24.20
CA GLU A 85 -5.34 -18.22 23.28
C GLU A 85 -4.11 -17.86 22.43
N PRO A 86 -2.89 -17.79 23.00
CA PRO A 86 -1.71 -17.29 22.27
C PRO A 86 -1.31 -18.18 21.09
N LYS A 87 -1.53 -19.49 21.15
CA LYS A 87 -1.27 -20.40 20.03
C LYS A 87 -2.20 -20.13 18.84
N ALA A 88 -3.48 -19.86 19.09
CA ALA A 88 -4.44 -19.50 18.06
C ALA A 88 -4.10 -18.12 17.44
N ALA A 89 -3.62 -17.17 18.25
CA ALA A 89 -3.13 -15.89 17.79
C ALA A 89 -1.90 -16.04 16.87
N ALA A 90 -0.93 -16.88 17.26
CA ALA A 90 0.24 -17.17 16.44
C ALA A 90 -0.14 -17.82 15.10
N LYS A 91 -1.09 -18.76 15.11
CA LYS A 91 -1.62 -19.39 13.91
C LYS A 91 -2.33 -18.38 12.99
N ALA A 92 -3.14 -17.48 13.55
CA ALA A 92 -3.82 -16.42 12.78
C ALA A 92 -2.81 -15.45 12.12
N ALA A 93 -1.79 -15.02 12.87
CA ALA A 93 -0.74 -14.15 12.33
C ALA A 93 0.08 -14.86 11.25
N GLY A 94 0.53 -16.09 11.47
CA GLY A 94 1.30 -16.87 10.51
C GLY A 94 0.52 -17.14 9.21
N ASN A 95 -0.76 -17.56 9.32
CA ASN A 95 -1.65 -17.72 8.17
C ASN A 95 -1.85 -16.40 7.40
N GLY A 96 -2.02 -15.27 8.11
CA GLY A 96 -2.12 -13.95 7.50
C GLY A 96 -0.90 -13.63 6.66
N ILE A 97 0.31 -13.85 7.19
CA ILE A 97 1.57 -13.58 6.48
C ILE A 97 1.71 -14.44 5.22
N VAL A 98 1.41 -15.73 5.33
CA VAL A 98 1.44 -16.66 4.18
C VAL A 98 0.42 -16.24 3.12
N LEU A 99 -0.81 -15.88 3.51
CA LEU A 99 -1.85 -15.39 2.59
C LEU A 99 -1.44 -14.11 1.87
N MET A 100 -0.82 -13.14 2.57
CA MET A 100 -0.29 -11.92 1.94
C MET A 100 0.74 -12.25 0.86
N GLY A 101 1.64 -13.20 1.14
CA GLY A 101 2.63 -13.67 0.16
C GLY A 101 1.98 -14.32 -1.06
N ILE A 102 1.03 -15.25 -0.84
CA ILE A 102 0.31 -15.94 -1.91
C ILE A 102 -0.48 -14.93 -2.76
N PHE A 103 -1.28 -14.07 -2.14
CA PHE A 103 -2.06 -13.07 -2.88
C PHE A 103 -1.17 -12.05 -3.59
N GLY A 104 -0.01 -11.71 -3.01
CA GLY A 104 0.98 -10.86 -3.65
C GLY A 104 1.53 -11.47 -4.94
N ILE A 105 1.90 -12.75 -4.91
CA ILE A 105 2.40 -13.46 -6.09
C ILE A 105 1.30 -13.61 -7.14
N ILE A 106 0.08 -14.01 -6.74
CA ILE A 106 -1.06 -14.11 -7.65
C ILE A 106 -1.34 -12.74 -8.30
N TYR A 107 -1.31 -11.66 -7.50
CA TYR A 107 -1.54 -10.31 -7.99
C TYR A 107 -0.50 -9.89 -9.03
N LEU A 108 0.78 -10.17 -8.79
CA LEU A 108 1.86 -9.91 -9.74
C LEU A 108 1.62 -10.67 -11.05
N LEU A 109 1.37 -11.98 -10.99
CA LEU A 109 1.19 -12.82 -12.18
C LEU A 109 -0.03 -12.40 -13.00
N VAL A 110 -1.16 -12.13 -12.35
CA VAL A 110 -2.38 -11.64 -13.01
C VAL A 110 -2.17 -10.24 -13.58
N GLY A 111 -1.54 -9.35 -12.81
CA GLY A 111 -1.25 -7.98 -13.23
C GLY A 111 -0.38 -7.93 -14.48
N GLU A 112 0.72 -8.69 -14.52
CA GLU A 112 1.61 -8.76 -15.69
C GLU A 112 0.93 -9.40 -16.90
N THR A 113 0.21 -10.50 -16.70
CA THR A 113 -0.48 -11.20 -17.80
C THR A 113 -1.52 -10.33 -18.48
N PHE A 114 -2.28 -9.57 -17.71
CA PHE A 114 -3.37 -8.71 -18.23
C PHE A 114 -3.00 -7.23 -18.28
N LEU A 115 -1.72 -6.87 -18.11
CA LEU A 115 -1.25 -5.48 -18.00
C LEU A 115 -1.81 -4.58 -19.10
N SER A 116 -1.67 -4.96 -20.35
CA SER A 116 -2.11 -4.15 -21.48
C SER A 116 -3.63 -3.96 -21.55
N LEU A 117 -4.38 -4.99 -21.15
CA LEU A 117 -5.84 -4.92 -21.09
C LEU A 117 -6.30 -3.98 -19.96
N LEU A 118 -5.69 -4.15 -18.78
CA LEU A 118 -6.02 -3.36 -17.59
C LEU A 118 -5.69 -1.88 -17.77
N LEU A 119 -4.52 -1.55 -18.34
CA LEU A 119 -4.17 -0.14 -18.61
C LEU A 119 -5.15 0.54 -19.55
N LYS A 120 -5.60 -0.16 -20.61
CA LYS A 120 -6.65 0.36 -21.49
C LYS A 120 -7.98 0.56 -20.76
N ALA A 121 -8.37 -0.40 -19.91
CA ALA A 121 -9.56 -0.30 -19.09
C ALA A 121 -9.48 0.84 -18.04
N PHE A 122 -8.26 1.18 -17.58
CA PHE A 122 -8.02 2.27 -16.64
C PHE A 122 -7.95 3.65 -17.31
N GLY A 123 -8.10 3.72 -18.65
CA GLY A 123 -8.18 4.97 -19.39
C GLY A 123 -6.85 5.42 -20.01
N ALA A 124 -5.91 4.51 -20.27
CA ALA A 124 -4.67 4.84 -20.99
C ALA A 124 -4.97 5.29 -22.43
N THR A 125 -4.59 6.50 -22.78
CA THR A 125 -4.59 7.01 -24.15
C THR A 125 -3.45 6.42 -24.97
N THR A 126 -3.50 6.56 -26.28
CA THR A 126 -2.44 6.05 -27.18
C THR A 126 -1.06 6.59 -26.81
N ASP A 127 -0.97 7.88 -26.43
CA ASP A 127 0.28 8.57 -26.15
C ASP A 127 0.81 8.23 -24.74
N VAL A 128 -0.08 8.03 -23.77
CA VAL A 128 0.26 7.68 -22.39
C VAL A 128 0.60 6.19 -22.25
N PHE A 129 0.03 5.32 -23.08
CA PHE A 129 0.12 3.86 -22.96
C PHE A 129 1.57 3.32 -22.87
N PRO A 130 2.53 3.73 -23.71
CA PRO A 130 3.90 3.21 -23.62
C PRO A 130 4.56 3.53 -22.27
N TYR A 131 4.37 4.77 -21.77
CA TYR A 131 4.89 5.20 -20.48
C TYR A 131 4.22 4.46 -19.32
N ALA A 132 2.89 4.33 -19.36
CA ALA A 132 2.12 3.61 -18.35
C ALA A 132 2.49 2.12 -18.31
N LYS A 133 2.71 1.49 -19.47
CA LYS A 133 3.13 0.10 -19.55
C LYS A 133 4.52 -0.11 -18.94
N GLN A 134 5.48 0.76 -19.28
CA GLN A 134 6.83 0.69 -18.73
C GLN A 134 6.84 0.88 -17.20
N TYR A 135 6.09 1.88 -16.70
CA TYR A 135 5.98 2.16 -15.27
C TYR A 135 5.30 1.02 -14.52
N ALA A 136 4.14 0.57 -15.01
CA ALA A 136 3.33 -0.42 -14.33
C ALA A 136 3.99 -1.81 -14.31
N SER A 137 4.67 -2.24 -15.39
CA SER A 137 5.39 -3.53 -15.39
C SER A 137 6.49 -3.57 -14.34
N ILE A 138 7.22 -2.48 -14.12
CA ILE A 138 8.25 -2.42 -13.09
C ILE A 138 7.61 -2.37 -11.69
N THR A 139 6.63 -1.50 -11.48
CA THR A 139 6.00 -1.33 -10.17
C THR A 139 5.22 -2.56 -9.73
N LEU A 140 4.65 -3.36 -10.65
CA LEU A 140 3.99 -4.64 -10.34
C LEU A 140 4.94 -5.61 -9.64
N ILE A 141 6.25 -5.62 -9.98
CA ILE A 141 7.26 -6.44 -9.28
C ILE A 141 7.34 -6.07 -7.79
N GLY A 142 7.10 -4.82 -7.46
CA GLY A 142 7.10 -4.32 -6.08
C GLY A 142 5.83 -4.63 -5.28
N MET A 143 4.70 -4.93 -5.95
CA MET A 143 3.40 -5.09 -5.29
C MET A 143 3.34 -6.21 -4.24
N PRO A 144 3.95 -7.40 -4.44
CA PRO A 144 4.01 -8.42 -3.39
C PRO A 144 4.66 -7.91 -2.11
N PHE A 145 5.75 -7.15 -2.23
CA PHE A 145 6.45 -6.56 -1.08
C PHE A 145 5.57 -5.52 -0.39
N LEU A 146 4.84 -4.71 -1.17
CA LEU A 146 3.91 -3.70 -0.67
C LEU A 146 2.73 -4.33 0.09
N ILE A 147 2.14 -5.43 -0.43
CA ILE A 147 1.04 -6.17 0.22
C ILE A 147 1.50 -6.68 1.59
N VAL A 148 2.65 -7.33 1.64
CA VAL A 148 3.19 -7.86 2.91
C VAL A 148 3.53 -6.74 3.87
N THR A 149 4.15 -5.65 3.42
CA THR A 149 4.53 -4.52 4.27
C THR A 149 3.31 -3.86 4.90
N ASN A 150 2.28 -3.54 4.11
CA ASN A 150 1.05 -2.93 4.63
C ASN A 150 0.28 -3.88 5.55
N GLY A 151 0.20 -5.16 5.20
CA GLY A 151 -0.45 -6.15 6.04
C GLY A 151 0.29 -6.37 7.36
N MET A 152 1.62 -6.53 7.32
CA MET A 152 2.46 -6.61 8.52
C MET A 152 2.37 -5.36 9.39
N SER A 153 2.21 -4.19 8.80
CA SER A 153 2.01 -2.92 9.51
C SER A 153 0.79 -2.98 10.45
N ASN A 154 -0.30 -3.63 10.03
CA ASN A 154 -1.48 -3.86 10.87
C ASN A 154 -1.19 -4.85 12.02
N LEU A 155 -0.47 -5.95 11.73
CA LEU A 155 -0.06 -6.92 12.76
C LEU A 155 0.90 -6.31 13.78
N ILE A 156 1.87 -5.50 13.35
CA ILE A 156 2.82 -4.79 14.22
C ILE A 156 2.10 -3.82 15.15
N ARG A 157 1.06 -3.13 14.65
CA ARG A 157 0.20 -2.27 15.48
C ARG A 157 -0.60 -3.08 16.50
N ALA A 158 -1.16 -4.22 16.09
CA ALA A 158 -1.87 -5.13 16.99
C ALA A 158 -0.96 -5.71 18.10
N ASP A 159 0.34 -5.86 17.82
CA ASP A 159 1.35 -6.24 18.82
C ASP A 159 1.76 -5.08 19.76
N GLY A 160 1.18 -3.88 19.60
CA GLY A 160 1.43 -2.71 20.44
C GLY A 160 2.68 -1.90 20.05
N LYS A 161 3.19 -2.02 18.83
CA LYS A 161 4.40 -1.32 18.37
C LYS A 161 4.16 -0.39 17.16
N PRO A 162 3.23 0.59 17.23
CA PRO A 162 2.91 1.47 16.11
C PRO A 162 4.12 2.29 15.63
N LYS A 163 5.06 2.64 16.50
CA LYS A 163 6.30 3.34 16.14
C LYS A 163 7.17 2.52 15.18
N TYR A 164 7.24 1.20 15.38
CA TYR A 164 8.00 0.33 14.46
C TYR A 164 7.32 0.22 13.09
N SER A 165 5.99 0.10 13.09
CA SER A 165 5.19 0.14 11.85
C SER A 165 5.45 1.44 11.06
N MET A 166 5.44 2.58 11.73
CA MET A 166 5.79 3.88 11.14
C MET A 166 7.21 3.85 10.52
N VAL A 167 8.21 3.37 11.26
CA VAL A 167 9.60 3.30 10.76
C VAL A 167 9.71 2.47 9.49
N CYS A 168 9.01 1.32 9.40
CA CYS A 168 9.01 0.50 8.19
C CYS A 168 8.52 1.29 6.97
N MET A 169 7.46 2.08 7.12
CA MET A 169 6.89 2.86 6.01
C MET A 169 7.76 4.08 5.67
N VAL A 170 8.23 4.81 6.68
CA VAL A 170 9.02 6.04 6.51
C VAL A 170 10.37 5.74 5.84
N VAL A 171 11.05 4.67 6.23
CA VAL A 171 12.34 4.29 5.63
C VAL A 171 12.20 4.02 4.14
N GLY A 172 11.16 3.29 3.72
CA GLY A 172 10.91 3.06 2.30
C GLY A 172 10.64 4.34 1.52
N ALA A 173 9.84 5.25 2.09
CA ALA A 173 9.55 6.55 1.49
C ALA A 173 10.80 7.43 1.34
N ILE A 174 11.68 7.46 2.37
CA ILE A 174 12.95 8.19 2.32
C ILE A 174 13.86 7.61 1.24
N ILE A 175 14.02 6.30 1.17
CA ILE A 175 14.86 5.63 0.16
C ILE A 175 14.33 5.93 -1.25
N ASN A 176 13.02 5.82 -1.48
CA ASN A 176 12.41 6.18 -2.75
C ASN A 176 12.72 7.64 -3.12
N THR A 177 12.43 8.60 -2.22
CA THR A 177 12.67 10.04 -2.46
C THR A 177 14.13 10.37 -2.79
N ILE A 178 15.10 9.63 -2.22
CA ILE A 178 16.53 9.82 -2.53
C ILE A 178 16.88 9.19 -3.89
N LEU A 179 16.31 8.03 -4.21
CA LEU A 179 16.62 7.31 -5.45
C LEU A 179 15.93 7.90 -6.67
N ASP A 180 14.76 8.53 -6.52
CA ASP A 180 14.03 9.15 -7.63
C ASP A 180 14.90 10.11 -8.45
N PRO A 181 15.50 11.17 -7.88
CA PRO A 181 16.32 12.09 -8.68
C PRO A 181 17.57 11.42 -9.25
N ILE A 182 18.14 10.43 -8.56
CA ILE A 182 19.31 9.70 -9.05
C ILE A 182 18.94 8.89 -10.29
N PHE A 183 17.87 8.13 -10.25
CA PHE A 183 17.52 7.26 -11.37
C PHE A 183 16.88 8.02 -12.53
N ILE A 184 16.10 9.06 -12.23
CA ILE A 184 15.42 9.85 -13.27
C ILE A 184 16.42 10.77 -13.99
N PHE A 185 17.26 11.53 -13.26
CA PHE A 185 18.08 12.59 -13.84
C PHE A 185 19.56 12.19 -14.02
N VAL A 186 20.17 11.46 -13.06
CA VAL A 186 21.60 11.11 -13.16
C VAL A 186 21.80 9.87 -14.03
N CYS A 187 20.94 8.84 -13.86
CA CYS A 187 21.00 7.62 -14.67
C CYS A 187 20.21 7.71 -15.99
N ASP A 188 19.45 8.81 -16.19
CA ASP A 188 18.63 9.07 -17.38
C ASP A 188 17.64 7.94 -17.74
N LEU A 189 17.11 7.28 -16.71
CA LEU A 189 16.15 6.18 -16.87
C LEU A 189 14.70 6.67 -17.08
N GLY A 190 14.45 7.98 -16.98
CA GLY A 190 13.14 8.57 -17.14
C GLY A 190 12.09 7.92 -16.20
N ILE A 191 10.93 7.55 -16.76
CA ILE A 191 9.83 6.97 -15.96
C ILE A 191 10.18 5.62 -15.32
N ALA A 192 11.04 4.82 -15.96
CA ALA A 192 11.52 3.57 -15.38
C ALA A 192 12.35 3.82 -14.11
N GLY A 193 13.06 4.96 -14.05
CA GLY A 193 13.82 5.37 -12.87
C GLY A 193 12.95 5.53 -11.65
N GLY A 194 11.84 6.29 -11.73
CA GLY A 194 10.87 6.44 -10.64
C GLY A 194 10.23 5.11 -10.24
N ALA A 195 9.91 4.25 -11.23
CA ALA A 195 9.36 2.92 -10.96
C ALA A 195 10.35 2.04 -10.16
N TRP A 196 11.62 1.99 -10.54
CA TRP A 196 12.66 1.24 -9.81
C TRP A 196 12.94 1.81 -8.42
N ALA A 197 12.97 3.12 -8.28
CA ALA A 197 13.13 3.76 -6.96
C ALA A 197 12.00 3.35 -6.02
N THR A 198 10.76 3.32 -6.52
CA THR A 198 9.58 2.84 -5.78
C THR A 198 9.73 1.38 -5.36
N VAL A 199 10.11 0.48 -6.27
CA VAL A 199 10.29 -0.95 -5.97
C VAL A 199 11.38 -1.16 -4.90
N ILE A 200 12.51 -0.48 -5.02
CA ILE A 200 13.61 -0.58 -4.05
C ILE A 200 13.14 -0.09 -2.67
N GLY A 201 12.44 1.05 -2.59
CA GLY A 201 11.85 1.53 -1.34
C GLY A 201 10.90 0.52 -0.70
N GLN A 202 10.06 -0.15 -1.50
CA GLN A 202 9.15 -1.21 -1.04
C GLN A 202 9.90 -2.44 -0.52
N ILE A 203 10.99 -2.85 -1.18
CA ILE A 203 11.84 -3.98 -0.73
C ILE A 203 12.46 -3.66 0.63
N PHE A 204 13.01 -2.46 0.84
CA PHE A 204 13.56 -2.08 2.15
C PHE A 204 12.50 -2.05 3.25
N SER A 205 11.31 -1.50 2.96
CA SER A 205 10.17 -1.54 3.89
C SER A 205 9.79 -2.98 4.26
N PHE A 206 9.73 -3.87 3.25
CA PHE A 206 9.42 -5.28 3.41
C PHE A 206 10.44 -6.00 4.28
N ILE A 207 11.74 -5.79 4.06
CA ILE A 207 12.81 -6.39 4.88
C ILE A 207 12.66 -5.97 6.34
N LEU A 208 12.40 -4.69 6.61
CA LEU A 208 12.16 -4.19 7.96
C LEU A 208 10.90 -4.79 8.59
N ALA A 209 9.81 -4.90 7.83
CA ALA A 209 8.57 -5.50 8.29
C ALA A 209 8.76 -6.99 8.63
N LEU A 210 9.45 -7.77 7.77
CA LEU A 210 9.76 -9.16 8.05
C LEU A 210 10.70 -9.33 9.24
N ARG A 211 11.66 -8.43 9.42
CA ARG A 211 12.55 -8.46 10.59
C ARG A 211 11.76 -8.40 11.90
N TYR A 212 10.57 -7.83 11.90
CA TYR A 212 9.72 -7.77 13.09
C TYR A 212 9.23 -9.15 13.52
N LEU A 213 9.18 -10.16 12.66
CA LEU A 213 8.76 -11.53 13.03
C LEU A 213 9.53 -12.07 14.22
N TRP A 214 10.81 -11.75 14.33
CA TRP A 214 11.66 -12.15 15.48
C TRP A 214 11.50 -11.24 16.70
N ARG A 215 10.67 -10.20 16.61
CA ARG A 215 10.49 -9.18 17.66
C ARG A 215 9.07 -9.11 18.21
N PHE A 216 8.17 -9.99 17.74
CA PHE A 216 6.83 -10.06 18.31
C PHE A 216 6.88 -10.32 19.81
N GLN A 217 6.10 -9.53 20.58
CA GLN A 217 6.10 -9.60 22.05
C GLN A 217 4.94 -10.42 22.58
N THR A 218 3.79 -10.40 21.91
CA THR A 218 2.56 -11.06 22.31
C THR A 218 2.43 -12.47 21.79
N ILE A 219 3.19 -12.83 20.73
CA ILE A 219 3.05 -14.09 20.01
C ILE A 219 4.43 -14.73 19.81
N HIS A 220 4.52 -16.04 20.03
CA HIS A 220 5.68 -16.84 19.64
C HIS A 220 5.32 -17.71 18.46
N PHE A 221 6.03 -17.50 17.34
CA PHE A 221 5.83 -18.30 16.12
C PHE A 221 6.54 -19.65 16.22
N GLU A 222 5.77 -20.70 15.97
CA GLU A 222 6.27 -22.05 15.72
C GLU A 222 6.15 -22.33 14.20
N LYS A 223 6.88 -23.31 13.69
CA LYS A 223 6.79 -23.69 12.26
C LYS A 223 5.36 -24.01 11.82
N GLU A 224 4.58 -24.59 12.72
CA GLU A 224 3.18 -24.94 12.52
C GLU A 224 2.27 -23.71 12.37
N SER A 225 2.68 -22.54 12.88
CA SER A 225 1.92 -21.29 12.73
C SER A 225 1.80 -20.83 11.28
N PHE A 226 2.77 -21.19 10.44
CA PHE A 226 2.81 -20.85 9.02
C PHE A 226 2.15 -21.89 8.11
N LEU A 227 1.67 -23.02 8.65
CA LEU A 227 0.91 -23.99 7.88
C LEU A 227 -0.47 -23.42 7.54
N LEU A 228 -0.77 -23.36 6.25
CA LEU A 228 -2.01 -22.77 5.75
C LEU A 228 -3.22 -23.61 6.24
N ASP A 229 -4.11 -22.98 6.98
CA ASP A 229 -5.39 -23.54 7.39
C ASP A 229 -6.53 -22.77 6.68
N ILE A 230 -7.24 -23.46 5.81
CA ILE A 230 -8.32 -22.86 5.00
C ILE A 230 -9.42 -22.27 5.89
N LYS A 231 -9.76 -22.92 7.02
CA LYS A 231 -10.79 -22.41 7.94
C LYS A 231 -10.34 -21.12 8.62
N GLU A 232 -9.09 -21.05 9.03
CA GLU A 232 -8.54 -19.82 9.64
C GLU A 232 -8.37 -18.74 8.61
N SER A 233 -7.92 -19.06 7.39
CA SER A 233 -7.82 -18.15 6.26
C SER A 233 -9.16 -17.50 5.89
N LEU A 234 -10.25 -18.27 5.85
CA LEU A 234 -11.60 -17.75 5.62
C LEU A 234 -12.07 -16.80 6.73
N LYS A 235 -11.75 -17.10 8.00
CA LYS A 235 -12.06 -16.17 9.10
C LYS A 235 -11.32 -14.86 8.97
N ILE A 236 -10.03 -14.91 8.60
CA ILE A 236 -9.20 -13.73 8.35
C ILE A 236 -9.84 -12.90 7.24
N CYS A 237 -10.14 -13.49 6.09
CA CYS A 237 -10.76 -12.79 4.96
C CYS A 237 -12.12 -12.17 5.33
N ASN A 238 -12.97 -12.90 6.05
CA ASN A 238 -14.27 -12.39 6.53
C ASN A 238 -14.13 -11.14 7.41
N MET A 239 -13.13 -11.08 8.28
CA MET A 239 -12.89 -9.91 9.12
C MET A 239 -12.36 -8.70 8.36
N GLY A 240 -11.60 -8.94 7.29
CA GLY A 240 -11.02 -7.87 6.49
C GLY A 240 -11.89 -7.39 5.32
N ILE A 241 -12.97 -8.10 4.98
CA ILE A 241 -13.77 -7.85 3.78
C ILE A 241 -14.38 -6.44 3.73
N SER A 242 -14.80 -5.89 4.86
CA SER A 242 -15.38 -4.55 4.94
C SER A 242 -14.38 -3.47 4.50
N SER A 243 -13.16 -3.52 5.04
CA SER A 243 -12.10 -2.55 4.70
C SER A 243 -11.64 -2.71 3.25
N SER A 244 -11.52 -3.93 2.77
CA SER A 244 -11.18 -4.24 1.39
C SER A 244 -12.25 -3.75 0.41
N SER A 245 -13.53 -4.00 0.71
CA SER A 245 -14.65 -3.56 -0.14
C SER A 245 -14.72 -2.04 -0.26
N ASN A 246 -14.47 -1.31 0.83
CA ASN A 246 -14.37 0.14 0.78
C ASN A 246 -13.25 0.61 -0.16
N GLN A 247 -12.07 0.00 -0.07
CA GLN A 247 -10.94 0.34 -0.94
C GLN A 247 -11.20 0.00 -2.41
N ILE A 248 -11.87 -1.14 -2.68
CA ILE A 248 -12.29 -1.50 -4.04
C ILE A 248 -13.29 -0.48 -4.60
N ALA A 249 -14.27 -0.04 -3.79
CA ALA A 249 -15.22 0.98 -4.21
C ALA A 249 -14.52 2.29 -4.60
N VAL A 250 -13.55 2.74 -3.81
CA VAL A 250 -12.70 3.92 -4.15
C VAL A 250 -11.99 3.70 -5.48
N THR A 251 -11.43 2.52 -5.71
CA THR A 251 -10.73 2.18 -6.96
C THR A 251 -11.67 2.24 -8.16
N VAL A 252 -12.87 1.67 -8.05
CA VAL A 252 -13.89 1.72 -9.13
C VAL A 252 -14.27 3.16 -9.46
N ILE A 253 -14.49 4.00 -8.44
CA ILE A 253 -14.77 5.43 -8.62
C ILE A 253 -13.63 6.11 -9.39
N GLN A 254 -12.38 5.84 -9.02
CA GLN A 254 -11.21 6.42 -9.71
C GLN A 254 -11.13 6.00 -11.18
N ILE A 255 -11.37 4.71 -11.49
CA ILE A 255 -11.37 4.21 -12.86
C ILE A 255 -12.46 4.90 -13.69
N ILE A 256 -13.68 5.01 -13.15
CA ILE A 256 -14.79 5.70 -13.83
C ILE A 256 -14.43 7.18 -14.04
N GLN A 257 -13.85 7.83 -13.05
CA GLN A 257 -13.44 9.23 -13.13
C GLN A 257 -12.38 9.44 -14.21
N TYR A 258 -11.34 8.59 -14.27
CA TYR A 258 -10.28 8.70 -15.28
C TYR A 258 -10.82 8.46 -16.70
N ASN A 259 -11.66 7.46 -16.90
CA ASN A 259 -12.31 7.22 -18.18
C ASN A 259 -13.22 8.39 -18.60
N SER A 260 -13.97 8.95 -17.67
CA SER A 260 -14.80 10.12 -17.93
C SER A 260 -13.97 11.34 -18.32
N LEU A 261 -12.85 11.59 -17.61
CA LEU A 261 -11.95 12.68 -17.93
C LEU A 261 -11.31 12.51 -19.31
N THR A 262 -10.92 11.30 -19.68
CA THR A 262 -10.41 10.99 -21.02
C THR A 262 -11.44 11.25 -22.09
N TYR A 263 -12.69 10.75 -21.91
CA TYR A 263 -13.78 10.91 -22.88
C TYR A 263 -14.21 12.37 -23.05
N TYR A 264 -14.55 13.06 -21.97
CA TYR A 264 -14.99 14.46 -22.05
C TYR A 264 -13.84 15.42 -22.32
N GLY A 265 -12.62 15.11 -21.87
CA GLY A 265 -11.41 15.87 -22.17
C GLY A 265 -11.15 15.98 -23.66
N ALA A 266 -11.36 14.89 -24.42
CA ALA A 266 -11.24 14.87 -25.86
C ALA A 266 -12.16 15.86 -26.58
N LEU A 267 -13.29 16.23 -25.95
CA LEU A 267 -14.25 17.20 -26.49
C LEU A 267 -13.88 18.65 -26.17
N THR A 268 -12.78 18.89 -25.45
CA THR A 268 -12.33 20.21 -25.02
C THR A 268 -11.04 20.60 -25.73
N LYS A 269 -10.68 21.87 -25.63
CA LYS A 269 -9.39 22.40 -26.13
C LYS A 269 -8.15 21.83 -25.39
N TYR A 270 -8.35 21.17 -24.25
CA TYR A 270 -7.26 20.63 -23.41
C TYR A 270 -6.87 19.20 -23.79
N GLY A 271 -7.64 18.52 -24.67
CA GLY A 271 -7.37 17.13 -25.03
C GLY A 271 -7.61 16.13 -23.90
N THR A 272 -7.15 14.89 -24.10
CA THR A 272 -7.39 13.77 -23.17
C THR A 272 -6.47 13.77 -21.94
N ASP A 273 -5.21 14.18 -22.12
CA ASP A 273 -4.14 13.89 -21.17
C ASP A 273 -3.97 14.97 -20.11
N ILE A 274 -4.20 16.25 -20.47
CA ILE A 274 -4.06 17.37 -19.53
C ILE A 274 -5.08 17.27 -18.37
N PRO A 275 -6.39 17.02 -18.63
CA PRO A 275 -7.35 16.81 -17.54
C PRO A 275 -7.02 15.62 -16.66
N LEU A 276 -6.48 14.54 -17.23
CA LEU A 276 -6.07 13.34 -16.49
C LEU A 276 -4.88 13.65 -15.55
N ALA A 277 -3.87 14.35 -16.03
CA ALA A 277 -2.72 14.77 -15.23
C ALA A 277 -3.14 15.75 -14.10
N ALA A 278 -3.99 16.73 -14.41
CA ALA A 278 -4.49 17.69 -13.45
C ALA A 278 -5.32 17.03 -12.34
N CYS A 279 -6.20 16.07 -12.70
CA CYS A 279 -6.96 15.30 -11.73
C CYS A 279 -6.04 14.54 -10.76
N GLY A 280 -4.95 13.93 -11.26
CA GLY A 280 -3.99 13.25 -10.42
C GLY A 280 -3.36 14.16 -9.37
N ILE A 281 -3.01 15.39 -9.72
CA ILE A 281 -2.49 16.38 -8.76
C ILE A 281 -3.53 16.70 -7.68
N VAL A 282 -4.77 16.95 -8.07
CA VAL A 282 -5.88 17.23 -7.13
C VAL A 282 -6.12 16.06 -6.18
N MET A 283 -6.15 14.84 -6.71
CA MET A 283 -6.37 13.64 -5.90
C MET A 283 -5.23 13.41 -4.89
N LYS A 284 -3.97 13.61 -5.30
CA LYS A 284 -2.82 13.47 -4.40
C LYS A 284 -2.79 14.57 -3.33
N THR A 285 -3.19 15.79 -3.66
CA THR A 285 -3.32 16.87 -2.67
C THR A 285 -4.41 16.56 -1.64
N ASN A 286 -5.56 16.04 -2.09
CA ASN A 286 -6.63 15.59 -1.19
C ASN A 286 -6.18 14.42 -0.28
N ALA A 287 -5.29 13.55 -0.77
CA ALA A 287 -4.74 12.45 0.00
C ALA A 287 -3.98 12.92 1.26
N ILE A 288 -3.37 14.12 1.26
CA ILE A 288 -2.72 14.69 2.46
C ILE A 288 -3.74 14.92 3.57
N ILE A 289 -4.90 15.50 3.24
CA ILE A 289 -5.96 15.78 4.21
C ILE A 289 -6.51 14.46 4.76
N LEU A 290 -6.78 13.51 3.85
CA LEU A 290 -7.26 12.18 4.22
C LEU A 290 -6.23 11.39 5.04
N ALA A 291 -4.93 11.59 4.82
CA ALA A 291 -3.88 10.91 5.58
C ALA A 291 -3.96 11.17 7.08
N ILE A 292 -4.35 12.40 7.48
CA ILE A 292 -4.55 12.74 8.90
C ILE A 292 -5.74 11.97 9.47
N VAL A 293 -6.87 11.97 8.77
CA VAL A 293 -8.10 11.29 9.20
C VAL A 293 -7.88 9.78 9.29
N VAL A 294 -7.26 9.21 8.25
CA VAL A 294 -6.92 7.78 8.21
C VAL A 294 -5.91 7.42 9.31
N GLY A 295 -4.91 8.28 9.53
CA GLY A 295 -3.92 8.09 10.59
C GLY A 295 -4.55 8.04 11.99
N ILE A 296 -5.53 8.90 12.27
CA ILE A 296 -6.30 8.86 13.53
C ILE A 296 -7.14 7.58 13.63
N SER A 297 -7.79 7.19 12.53
CA SER A 297 -8.63 5.98 12.50
C SER A 297 -7.84 4.68 12.64
N GLN A 298 -6.58 4.67 12.24
CA GLN A 298 -5.69 3.49 12.33
C GLN A 298 -4.94 3.41 13.67
N GLY A 299 -4.86 4.50 14.40
CA GLY A 299 -4.27 4.58 15.74
C GLY A 299 -5.28 4.30 16.83
#